data_c0ff7729e32f7e9625dcb54cad70e891
#
_entry.id   c0ff7729e32f7e9625dcb54cad70e891
#
_cell.length_a   1.000
_cell.length_b   1.000
_cell.length_c   1.000
_cell.angle_alpha   90.00
_cell.angle_beta   90.00
_cell.angle_gamma   90.00
#
_symmetry.space_group_name_H-M   'P 1'
#
loop_
_entity.id
_entity.type
_entity.pdbx_description
1 polymer ?
#
loop_
_entity_poly.entity_id
_entity_poly.type
_entity_poly.pdbx_seq_one_letter_code
_entity_poly.pdbx_strand_id
1 'polypeptide(L)'
;MVKKRKSKKSESKMEELQKVNFALLAPDAQNVSLAGDFNGWNVNTHLLQKVSNGMWEVNIDLNPGKHEYRFIVDGEWKNDPDCMSFTPNSFGSENCILKL
;
A
#
# COMPACT_ATOMS: atom_id res chain seq x y z
N MET A 1 -29.64 -18.37 16.10
CA MET A 1 -29.13 -18.36 15.83
C MET A 1 -28.47 -18.47 15.32
N VAL A 2 -28.16 -18.32 15.43
CA VAL A 2 -27.34 -18.40 15.00
C VAL A 2 -26.79 -18.26 14.30
N LYS A 3 -26.73 -18.03 14.14
CA LYS A 3 -26.04 -17.91 13.54
C LYS A 3 -25.40 -17.33 13.08
N LYS A 4 -25.47 -17.12 12.79
CA LYS A 4 -24.74 -16.47 12.46
C LYS A 4 -23.57 -16.51 12.74
N ARG A 5 -22.99 -17.14 13.18
CA ARG A 5 -21.92 -17.20 13.62
C ARG A 5 -21.10 -18.22 13.05
N LYS A 6 -21.23 -19.23 12.58
CA LYS A 6 -20.57 -20.14 12.09
C LYS A 6 -20.02 -19.93 10.84
N SER A 7 -20.57 -19.63 10.00
CA SER A 7 -20.01 -19.19 8.83
C SER A 7 -19.14 -18.02 9.10
N LYS A 8 -19.14 -17.63 10.32
CA LYS A 8 -18.34 -16.62 10.77
C LYS A 8 -16.92 -16.85 10.49
N LYS A 9 -16.44 -18.05 10.39
CA LYS A 9 -15.12 -18.29 10.14
C LYS A 9 -14.68 -17.76 8.86
N SER A 10 -15.32 -17.95 7.78
CA SER A 10 -14.87 -17.38 6.54
C SER A 10 -15.10 -15.91 6.55
N GLU A 11 -16.06 -15.47 7.29
CA GLU A 11 -16.27 -14.06 7.41
C GLU A 11 -15.16 -13.41 8.19
N SER A 12 -14.57 -14.15 9.13
CA SER A 12 -13.50 -13.62 9.90
C SER A 12 -12.31 -13.26 9.05
N LYS A 13 -12.06 -14.07 8.02
CA LYS A 13 -10.98 -13.75 7.16
C LYS A 13 -11.18 -12.43 6.48
N MET A 14 -12.36 -12.14 6.03
CA MET A 14 -12.62 -10.86 5.41
C MET A 14 -12.56 -9.76 6.42
N GLU A 15 -12.95 -10.05 7.66
CA GLU A 15 -12.90 -9.06 8.70
C GLU A 15 -11.48 -8.75 9.11
N GLU A 16 -10.53 -9.57 8.70
CA GLU A 16 -9.14 -9.31 9.03
C GLU A 16 -8.50 -8.29 8.11
N LEU A 17 -9.18 -7.87 7.05
CA LEU A 17 -8.64 -6.83 6.21
C LEU A 17 -8.47 -5.56 7.02
N GLN A 18 -7.34 -4.93 6.87
CA GLN A 18 -7.04 -3.69 7.57
C GLN A 18 -6.90 -2.58 6.57
N LYS A 19 -7.50 -1.44 6.88
CA LYS A 19 -7.38 -0.27 6.03
C LYS A 19 -6.07 0.42 6.33
N VAL A 20 -5.22 0.50 5.32
CA VAL A 20 -3.89 1.09 5.47
C VAL A 20 -3.85 2.38 4.68
N ASN A 21 -3.38 3.44 5.31
CA ASN A 21 -3.19 4.73 4.66
C ASN A 21 -1.76 4.82 4.18
N PHE A 22 -1.58 5.00 2.87
CA PHE A 22 -0.27 5.26 2.30
C PHE A 22 -0.22 6.73 1.94
N ALA A 23 0.77 7.44 2.46
CA ALA A 23 0.89 8.88 2.27
C ALA A 23 2.32 9.24 1.90
N LEU A 24 2.45 10.23 1.05
CA LEU A 24 3.76 10.70 0.59
C LEU A 24 3.71 12.20 0.40
N LEU A 25 4.72 12.89 0.91
CA LEU A 25 4.86 14.32 0.67
C LEU A 25 5.60 14.52 -0.65
N ALA A 26 4.93 15.08 -1.62
CA ALA A 26 5.51 15.32 -2.93
C ALA A 26 4.87 16.57 -3.53
N PRO A 27 5.22 17.76 -3.02
CA PRO A 27 4.51 19.00 -3.39
C PRO A 27 4.62 19.37 -4.85
N ASP A 28 5.70 18.94 -5.51
CA ASP A 28 5.89 19.30 -6.91
C ASP A 28 5.46 18.22 -7.88
N ALA A 29 4.93 17.11 -7.37
CA ALA A 29 4.53 16.00 -8.22
C ALA A 29 3.22 16.29 -8.93
N GLN A 30 3.06 15.71 -10.11
CA GLN A 30 1.82 15.79 -10.85
C GLN A 30 1.04 14.49 -10.74
N ASN A 31 1.72 13.38 -10.56
CA ASN A 31 1.09 12.08 -10.42
C ASN A 31 1.86 11.23 -9.43
N VAL A 32 1.15 10.59 -8.53
CA VAL A 32 1.75 9.66 -7.58
C VAL A 32 0.92 8.40 -7.57
N SER A 33 1.57 7.25 -7.63
CA SER A 33 0.87 5.97 -7.53
C SER A 33 1.64 5.04 -6.61
N LEU A 34 1.02 3.91 -6.30
CA LEU A 34 1.57 2.93 -5.38
C LEU A 34 1.55 1.57 -6.05
N ALA A 35 2.68 0.90 -6.06
CA ALA A 35 2.77 -0.46 -6.57
C ALA A 35 3.32 -1.35 -5.48
N GLY A 36 2.81 -2.55 -5.39
CA GLY A 36 3.27 -3.50 -4.40
C GLY A 36 2.81 -4.90 -4.75
N ASP A 37 3.20 -5.86 -3.90
CA ASP A 37 2.83 -7.25 -4.13
C ASP A 37 1.32 -7.46 -4.03
N PHE A 38 0.60 -6.54 -3.41
CA PHE A 38 -0.85 -6.63 -3.27
C PHE A 38 -1.59 -6.19 -4.54
N ASN A 39 -0.92 -5.63 -5.52
CA ASN A 39 -1.57 -5.27 -6.79
C ASN A 39 -0.75 -5.74 -7.99
N GLY A 40 0.13 -6.73 -7.77
CA GLY A 40 0.93 -7.26 -8.86
C GLY A 40 1.92 -6.26 -9.42
N TRP A 41 2.32 -5.29 -8.62
CA TRP A 41 3.28 -4.24 -9.01
C TRP A 41 2.76 -3.40 -10.17
N ASN A 42 1.43 -3.29 -10.29
CA ASN A 42 0.80 -2.51 -11.34
C ASN A 42 0.79 -1.05 -10.95
N VAL A 43 1.45 -0.22 -11.75
CA VAL A 43 1.60 1.20 -11.42
C VAL A 43 0.34 2.01 -11.67
N ASN A 44 -0.69 1.42 -12.24
CA ASN A 44 -1.92 2.14 -12.56
C ASN A 44 -3.11 1.74 -11.71
N THR A 45 -2.95 0.79 -10.80
CA THR A 45 -4.07 0.29 -10.00
C THR A 45 -4.43 1.21 -8.85
N HIS A 46 -3.42 1.72 -8.15
CA HIS A 46 -3.66 2.55 -6.97
C HIS A 46 -3.04 3.92 -7.15
N LEU A 47 -3.88 4.86 -7.57
CA LEU A 47 -3.42 6.24 -7.77
C LEU A 47 -3.71 7.03 -6.51
N LEU A 48 -2.72 7.77 -6.04
CA LEU A 48 -2.89 8.61 -4.87
C LEU A 48 -3.55 9.91 -5.28
N GLN A 49 -4.18 10.56 -4.31
CA GLN A 49 -4.80 11.85 -4.51
C GLN A 49 -4.11 12.89 -3.65
N LYS A 50 -3.92 14.06 -4.22
CA LYS A 50 -3.31 15.16 -3.49
C LYS A 50 -4.36 15.75 -2.57
N VAL A 51 -4.09 15.74 -1.29
CA VAL A 51 -5.07 16.14 -0.29
C VAL A 51 -4.83 17.52 0.29
N SER A 52 -3.57 17.89 0.56
CA SER A 52 -3.26 19.23 1.05
C SER A 52 -1.77 19.41 1.13
N ASN A 53 -1.31 20.63 0.93
CA ASN A 53 0.10 20.99 1.18
C ASN A 53 1.12 20.03 0.58
N GLY A 54 0.79 19.46 -0.57
CA GLY A 54 1.71 18.55 -1.23
C GLY A 54 1.65 17.12 -0.73
N MET A 55 0.73 16.79 0.16
CA MET A 55 0.55 15.41 0.61
C MET A 55 -0.35 14.66 -0.35
N TRP A 56 0.06 13.43 -0.66
CA TRP A 56 -0.69 12.52 -1.51
C TRP A 56 -1.05 11.28 -0.70
N GLU A 57 -2.26 10.78 -0.85
CA GLU A 57 -2.73 9.65 -0.03
C GLU A 57 -3.60 8.70 -0.81
N VAL A 58 -3.59 7.43 -0.35
CA VAL A 58 -4.55 6.43 -0.79
C VAL A 58 -4.75 5.46 0.37
N ASN A 59 -5.97 4.97 0.51
CA ASN A 59 -6.30 3.95 1.51
C ASN A 59 -6.55 2.64 0.80
N ILE A 60 -5.95 1.57 1.30
CA ILE A 60 -6.06 0.25 0.69
C ILE A 60 -6.33 -0.75 1.79
N ASP A 61 -7.24 -1.69 1.53
CA ASP A 61 -7.52 -2.76 2.47
C ASP A 61 -6.56 -3.90 2.18
N LEU A 62 -5.81 -4.32 3.18
CA LEU A 62 -4.81 -5.37 3.03
C LEU A 62 -5.01 -6.45 4.08
N ASN A 63 -4.64 -7.68 3.72
CA ASN A 63 -4.63 -8.79 4.64
C ASN A 63 -3.50 -8.63 5.64
N PRO A 64 -3.59 -9.26 6.81
CA PRO A 64 -2.45 -9.31 7.72
C PRO A 64 -1.26 -9.99 7.05
N GLY A 65 -0.07 -9.64 7.48
CA GLY A 65 1.14 -10.24 6.98
C GLY A 65 2.11 -9.21 6.45
N LYS A 66 3.08 -9.68 5.70
CA LYS A 66 4.13 -8.83 5.16
C LYS A 66 3.78 -8.42 3.74
N HIS A 67 3.93 -7.15 3.44
CA HIS A 67 3.69 -6.61 2.12
C HIS A 67 4.87 -5.76 1.70
N GLU A 68 5.20 -5.79 0.41
CA GLU A 68 6.27 -4.97 -0.14
C GLU A 68 5.67 -3.95 -1.10
N TYR A 69 6.21 -2.75 -1.09
CA TYR A 69 5.65 -1.68 -1.92
C TYR A 69 6.68 -0.60 -2.21
N ARG A 70 6.36 0.22 -3.23
CA ARG A 70 7.11 1.43 -3.56
C ARG A 70 6.13 2.45 -4.13
N PHE A 71 6.49 3.72 -4.05
CA PHE A 71 5.75 4.79 -4.72
C PHE A 71 6.34 5.03 -6.10
N ILE A 72 5.50 5.54 -6.99
CA ILE A 72 5.94 6.00 -8.31
C ILE A 72 5.53 7.46 -8.41
N VAL A 73 6.49 8.36 -8.53
CA VAL A 73 6.27 9.81 -8.55
C VAL A 73 6.66 10.32 -9.92
N ASP A 74 5.68 10.77 -10.69
CA ASP A 74 5.90 11.24 -12.07
C ASP A 74 6.75 10.26 -12.88
N GLY A 75 6.41 8.98 -12.73
CA GLY A 75 7.05 7.92 -13.50
C GLY A 75 8.32 7.36 -12.87
N GLU A 76 8.78 7.90 -11.75
CA GLU A 76 10.00 7.42 -11.11
C GLU A 76 9.68 6.64 -9.85
N TRP A 77 10.35 5.51 -9.68
CA TRP A 77 10.18 4.66 -8.50
C TRP A 77 10.90 5.29 -7.33
N LYS A 78 10.19 5.45 -6.22
CA LYS A 78 10.74 6.05 -5.01
C LYS A 78 10.29 5.27 -3.79
N ASN A 79 11.17 5.15 -2.83
CA ASN A 79 10.81 4.51 -1.58
C ASN A 79 10.12 5.50 -0.67
N ASP A 80 9.29 4.94 0.21
CA ASP A 80 8.61 5.70 1.24
C ASP A 80 9.66 6.19 2.24
N PRO A 81 9.81 7.50 2.45
CA PRO A 81 10.82 7.99 3.39
C PRO A 81 10.53 7.60 4.84
N ASP A 82 9.28 7.25 5.15
CA ASP A 82 8.93 6.82 6.50
C ASP A 82 9.05 5.32 6.69
N CYS A 83 9.51 4.61 5.68
CA CYS A 83 9.64 3.16 5.74
C CYS A 83 10.85 2.80 6.60
N MET A 84 10.64 1.86 7.52
CA MET A 84 11.69 1.47 8.47
C MET A 84 12.33 0.14 8.12
N SER A 85 11.77 -0.61 7.20
CA SER A 85 12.28 -1.93 6.81
C SER A 85 12.31 -2.05 5.31
N PHE A 86 13.37 -2.61 4.79
CA PHE A 86 13.58 -2.74 3.34
C PHE A 86 14.02 -4.14 3.00
N THR A 87 13.76 -4.54 1.75
CA THR A 87 14.26 -5.79 1.22
C THR A 87 14.80 -5.54 -0.18
N PRO A 88 15.92 -6.18 -0.57
CA PRO A 88 16.44 -6.00 -1.92
C PRO A 88 15.45 -6.54 -2.96
N ASN A 89 15.42 -5.90 -4.12
CA ASN A 89 14.63 -6.41 -5.23
C ASN A 89 15.57 -6.80 -6.37
N SER A 90 15.00 -7.41 -7.41
CA SER A 90 15.80 -7.95 -8.50
C SER A 90 16.34 -6.89 -9.44
N PHE A 91 16.02 -5.62 -9.21
CA PHE A 91 16.45 -4.53 -10.07
C PHE A 91 17.60 -3.72 -9.47
N GLY A 92 18.20 -4.21 -8.40
CA GLY A 92 19.32 -3.50 -7.79
C GLY A 92 18.89 -2.38 -6.86
N SER A 93 17.64 -2.40 -6.44
CA SER A 93 17.11 -1.39 -5.53
C SER A 93 16.48 -2.10 -4.34
N GLU A 94 15.63 -1.42 -3.59
CA GLU A 94 14.99 -1.98 -2.41
C GLU A 94 13.52 -1.63 -2.40
N ASN A 95 12.71 -2.56 -1.88
CA ASN A 95 11.29 -2.31 -1.63
C ASN A 95 11.07 -2.05 -0.16
N CYS A 96 10.08 -1.23 0.15
CA CYS A 96 9.67 -1.04 1.54
C CYS A 96 8.85 -2.24 2.00
N ILE A 97 8.96 -2.57 3.27
CA ILE A 97 8.21 -3.66 3.88
C ILE A 97 7.23 -3.08 4.88
N LEU A 98 5.98 -3.48 4.75
CA LEU A 98 4.92 -3.17 5.70
C LEU A 98 4.48 -4.46 6.35
N LYS A 99 4.42 -4.51 7.66
CA LYS A 99 3.96 -5.68 8.39
C LYS A 99 2.67 -5.35 9.11
N LEU A 100 1.66 -6.16 8.86
CA LEU A 100 0.35 -6.00 9.50
C LEU A 100 0.02 -7.19 10.40
#